data_5b50e1596f3c123acceba9454be9aa2c
#
_entry.id   5b50e1596f3c123acceba9454be9aa2c
#
_cell.length_a   1.000
_cell.length_b   1.000
_cell.length_c   1.000
_cell.angle_alpha   90.00
_cell.angle_beta   90.00
_cell.angle_gamma   90.00
#
_symmetry.space_group_name_H-M   'P 1'
#
loop_
_entity.id
_entity.type
_entity.pdbx_description
1 polymer ?
#
loop_
_entity_poly.entity_id
_entity_poly.type
_entity_poly.pdbx_seq_one_letter_code
_entity_poly.pdbx_strand_id
1 'polypeptide(L)'
;MDVLVDMQFAAQEYSKICSIALYGDKAEQQISIRNTQTFLQRAISNLKTYNPTAPEDVLPSLADISAYLYDSEDDPLIQAALVHYQFEMIHPFEKYNGIVGRILIFMVLKKIAGKALSGLCLSEHLFFNKNEYFDILSSTQYSGGYVRWIKYFIRIINEATQTSVDLLKKYEETIKLDEEKLRAKVPKTKSVWSVYEYLKVSPVTSIPITAEHLNLSYNSVSKAFATLKKYNIIMQRNNSTRNRIWEYTCLDFIFTLPSINQVTCN
;
A
#
# COMPACT_ATOMS: atom_id res chain seq x y z
N MET A 1 4.39 -17.74 -11.25
CA MET A 1 5.09 -16.51 -10.86
C MET A 1 5.00 -16.39 -9.36
N ASP A 2 6.14 -16.20 -8.73
CA ASP A 2 6.32 -16.51 -7.32
C ASP A 2 5.56 -15.55 -6.41
N VAL A 3 4.72 -16.11 -5.57
CA VAL A 3 4.04 -15.47 -4.44
C VAL A 3 5.01 -14.69 -3.52
N LEU A 4 6.31 -14.98 -3.58
CA LEU A 4 7.38 -14.21 -2.93
C LEU A 4 7.51 -12.78 -3.47
N VAL A 5 7.28 -12.55 -4.78
CA VAL A 5 7.32 -11.21 -5.39
C VAL A 5 6.16 -10.37 -4.85
N ASP A 6 4.97 -10.97 -4.72
CA ASP A 6 3.77 -10.28 -4.23
C ASP A 6 3.89 -9.88 -2.75
N MET A 7 4.49 -10.75 -1.92
CA MET A 7 4.72 -10.46 -0.49
C MET A 7 5.79 -9.39 -0.28
N GLN A 8 6.86 -9.44 -1.07
CA GLN A 8 7.93 -8.45 -0.97
C GLN A 8 7.48 -7.09 -1.47
N PHE A 9 6.64 -7.06 -2.49
CA PHE A 9 6.06 -5.82 -3.02
C PHE A 9 5.16 -5.13 -1.98
N ALA A 10 4.24 -5.86 -1.35
CA ALA A 10 3.38 -5.29 -0.32
C ALA A 10 4.14 -4.94 0.98
N ALA A 11 5.13 -5.74 1.36
CA ALA A 11 6.02 -5.42 2.48
C ALA A 11 6.84 -4.16 2.19
N GLN A 12 7.20 -3.92 0.92
CA GLN A 12 7.92 -2.71 0.50
C GLN A 12 7.01 -1.49 0.43
N GLU A 13 5.75 -1.63 -0.01
CA GLU A 13 4.76 -0.55 0.10
C GLU A 13 4.52 -0.17 1.56
N TYR A 14 4.32 -1.15 2.43
CA TYR A 14 4.16 -0.94 3.86
C TYR A 14 5.43 -0.35 4.47
N SER A 15 6.61 -0.83 4.08
CA SER A 15 7.91 -0.27 4.48
C SER A 15 8.13 1.14 3.94
N LYS A 16 7.65 1.46 2.74
CA LYS A 16 7.73 2.83 2.16
C LYS A 16 6.85 3.79 2.95
N ILE A 17 5.62 3.41 3.28
CA ILE A 17 4.73 4.21 4.12
C ILE A 17 5.31 4.32 5.54
N CYS A 18 5.82 3.24 6.12
CA CYS A 18 6.48 3.25 7.42
C CYS A 18 7.82 4.01 7.38
N SER A 19 8.60 3.93 6.30
CA SER A 19 9.86 4.65 6.18
C SER A 19 9.66 6.15 5.96
N ILE A 20 8.61 6.57 5.25
CA ILE A 20 8.23 7.98 5.18
C ILE A 20 7.77 8.46 6.56
N ALA A 21 7.03 7.65 7.31
CA ALA A 21 6.58 7.99 8.65
C ALA A 21 7.70 7.98 9.70
N LEU A 22 8.73 7.12 9.53
CA LEU A 22 9.81 6.93 10.50
C LEU A 22 11.11 7.64 10.11
N TYR A 23 11.38 7.81 8.82
CA TYR A 23 12.67 8.28 8.29
C TYR A 23 12.57 9.36 7.21
N GLY A 24 11.34 9.80 6.85
CA GLY A 24 11.12 10.97 6.00
C GLY A 24 11.78 12.20 6.62
N ASP A 25 12.15 13.18 5.81
CA ASP A 25 12.60 14.43 6.40
C ASP A 25 11.46 15.04 7.25
N LYS A 26 11.82 15.92 8.21
CA LYS A 26 10.82 16.50 9.12
C LYS A 26 9.69 17.24 8.40
N ALA A 27 9.93 17.71 7.18
CA ALA A 27 8.91 18.37 6.36
C ALA A 27 7.93 17.35 5.75
N GLU A 28 8.42 16.22 5.23
CA GLU A 28 7.58 15.12 4.73
C GLU A 28 6.77 14.46 5.85
N GLN A 29 7.38 14.25 7.02
CA GLN A 29 6.67 13.77 8.23
C GLN A 29 5.60 14.76 8.69
N GLN A 30 5.90 16.06 8.72
CA GLN A 30 4.92 17.10 9.11
C GLN A 30 3.80 17.24 8.08
N ILE A 31 4.09 17.11 6.78
CA ILE A 31 3.06 17.15 5.73
C ILE A 31 2.16 15.90 5.84
N SER A 32 2.74 14.73 6.06
CA SER A 32 1.98 13.49 6.29
C SER A 32 1.11 13.58 7.54
N ILE A 33 1.64 14.08 8.66
CA ILE A 33 0.92 14.29 9.92
C ILE A 33 -0.16 15.38 9.76
N ARG A 34 0.15 16.51 9.12
CA ARG A 34 -0.81 17.57 8.83
C ARG A 34 -1.94 17.10 7.93
N ASN A 35 -1.63 16.38 6.87
CA ASN A 35 -2.63 15.82 5.97
C ASN A 35 -3.53 14.81 6.69
N THR A 36 -2.97 13.99 7.57
CA THR A 36 -3.74 13.06 8.40
C THR A 36 -4.59 13.80 9.43
N GLN A 37 -4.06 14.82 10.10
CA GLN A 37 -4.81 15.62 11.08
C GLN A 37 -5.90 16.48 10.41
N THR A 38 -5.60 17.11 9.27
CA THR A 38 -6.59 17.88 8.50
C THR A 38 -7.67 16.96 7.93
N PHE A 39 -7.30 15.74 7.54
CA PHE A 39 -8.24 14.70 7.11
C PHE A 39 -9.15 14.26 8.25
N LEU A 40 -8.60 13.96 9.43
CA LEU A 40 -9.37 13.59 10.62
C LEU A 40 -10.27 14.74 11.10
N GLN A 41 -9.80 15.99 11.12
CA GLN A 41 -10.60 17.14 11.49
C GLN A 41 -11.71 17.44 10.48
N ARG A 42 -11.48 17.28 9.18
CA ARG A 42 -12.53 17.39 8.15
C ARG A 42 -13.50 16.22 8.18
N ALA A 43 -13.01 15.00 8.42
CA ALA A 43 -13.87 13.84 8.61
C ALA A 43 -14.76 14.02 9.84
N ILE A 44 -14.23 14.48 10.97
CA ILE A 44 -14.98 14.78 12.20
C ILE A 44 -15.93 15.97 12.00
N SER A 45 -15.55 17.01 11.26
CA SER A 45 -16.43 18.17 11.00
C SER A 45 -17.54 17.87 10.00
N ASN A 46 -17.35 16.94 9.08
CA ASN A 46 -18.39 16.46 8.16
C ASN A 46 -19.28 15.37 8.79
N LEU A 47 -18.76 14.64 9.78
CA LEU A 47 -19.50 13.71 10.63
C LEU A 47 -20.20 14.48 11.78
N LYS A 48 -21.02 15.48 11.46
CA LYS A 48 -21.83 16.19 12.47
C LYS A 48 -22.71 15.28 13.35
N THR A 49 -22.66 13.98 13.13
CA THR A 49 -23.54 12.99 13.72
C THR A 49 -22.85 11.66 14.09
N TYR A 50 -21.52 11.56 13.92
CA TYR A 50 -20.81 10.36 14.39
C TYR A 50 -20.72 10.40 15.92
N ASN A 51 -21.36 9.40 16.54
CA ASN A 51 -21.31 9.20 17.98
C ASN A 51 -20.50 7.91 18.24
N PRO A 52 -19.22 8.01 18.69
CA PRO A 52 -18.42 6.83 19.00
C PRO A 52 -19.04 6.06 20.16
N THR A 53 -18.70 4.78 20.23
CA THR A 53 -19.11 3.90 21.33
C THR A 53 -18.65 4.48 22.68
N ALA A 54 -19.50 4.42 23.70
CA ALA A 54 -19.14 4.86 25.04
C ALA A 54 -17.93 4.08 25.58
N PRO A 55 -17.03 4.69 26.36
CA PRO A 55 -15.79 4.04 26.78
C PRO A 55 -16.00 2.68 27.49
N GLU A 56 -17.05 2.56 28.28
CA GLU A 56 -17.45 1.33 28.97
C GLU A 56 -17.87 0.20 28.04
N ASP A 57 -18.40 0.53 26.85
CA ASP A 57 -18.91 -0.43 25.88
C ASP A 57 -17.85 -0.83 24.80
N VAL A 58 -16.68 -0.18 24.80
CA VAL A 58 -15.63 -0.45 23.80
C VAL A 58 -15.14 -1.89 23.89
N LEU A 59 -14.76 -2.37 25.06
CA LEU A 59 -14.26 -3.73 25.22
C LEU A 59 -15.33 -4.80 24.95
N PRO A 60 -16.57 -4.67 25.46
CA PRO A 60 -17.66 -5.57 25.06
C PRO A 60 -17.87 -5.64 23.55
N SER A 61 -17.94 -4.48 22.89
CA SER A 61 -18.16 -4.41 21.43
C SER A 61 -17.01 -5.03 20.62
N LEU A 62 -15.76 -4.91 21.09
CA LEU A 62 -14.63 -5.60 20.47
C LEU A 62 -14.69 -7.11 20.68
N ALA A 63 -15.17 -7.57 21.84
CA ALA A 63 -15.41 -8.98 22.10
C ALA A 63 -16.47 -9.56 21.15
N ASP A 64 -17.53 -8.81 20.86
CA ASP A 64 -18.57 -9.19 19.92
C ASP A 64 -18.01 -9.35 18.48
N ILE A 65 -17.11 -8.46 18.04
CA ILE A 65 -16.40 -8.63 16.74
C ILE A 65 -15.61 -9.94 16.75
N SER A 66 -14.92 -10.25 17.85
CA SER A 66 -14.12 -11.47 17.97
C SER A 66 -15.01 -12.73 17.93
N ALA A 67 -16.12 -12.73 18.66
CA ALA A 67 -17.10 -13.81 18.65
C ALA A 67 -17.69 -14.02 17.24
N TYR A 68 -18.10 -12.93 16.58
CA TYR A 68 -18.60 -12.99 15.22
C TYR A 68 -17.56 -13.59 14.23
N LEU A 69 -16.31 -13.20 14.31
CA LEU A 69 -15.24 -13.74 13.47
C LEU A 69 -14.97 -15.24 13.72
N TYR A 70 -15.22 -15.71 14.94
CA TYR A 70 -15.03 -17.10 15.31
C TYR A 70 -16.21 -17.99 14.91
N ASP A 71 -17.44 -17.52 15.11
CA ASP A 71 -18.66 -18.31 15.00
C ASP A 71 -19.37 -18.17 13.64
N SER A 72 -19.08 -17.11 12.87
CA SER A 72 -19.79 -16.81 11.62
C SER A 72 -19.34 -17.72 10.47
N GLU A 73 -20.34 -18.25 9.73
CA GLU A 73 -20.19 -18.96 8.46
C GLU A 73 -20.38 -18.04 7.24
N ASP A 74 -20.50 -16.73 7.44
CA ASP A 74 -20.67 -15.76 6.36
C ASP A 74 -19.48 -15.79 5.39
N ASP A 75 -19.73 -15.39 4.14
CA ASP A 75 -18.67 -15.18 3.16
C ASP A 75 -17.61 -14.22 3.69
N PRO A 76 -16.30 -14.52 3.56
CA PRO A 76 -15.23 -13.69 4.07
C PRO A 76 -15.24 -12.22 3.59
N LEU A 77 -15.81 -11.93 2.40
CA LEU A 77 -15.99 -10.54 1.94
C LEU A 77 -17.08 -9.83 2.77
N ILE A 78 -18.14 -10.54 3.11
CA ILE A 78 -19.19 -10.01 3.98
C ILE A 78 -18.66 -9.84 5.40
N GLN A 79 -17.95 -10.84 5.93
CA GLN A 79 -17.28 -10.73 7.23
C GLN A 79 -16.35 -9.52 7.29
N ALA A 80 -15.50 -9.34 6.27
CA ALA A 80 -14.58 -8.21 6.22
C ALA A 80 -15.31 -6.86 6.19
N ALA A 81 -16.42 -6.77 5.44
CA ALA A 81 -17.22 -5.57 5.37
C ALA A 81 -17.87 -5.22 6.73
N LEU A 82 -18.47 -6.20 7.39
CA LEU A 82 -19.16 -5.99 8.66
C LEU A 82 -18.18 -5.72 9.80
N VAL A 83 -17.07 -6.45 9.87
CA VAL A 83 -16.01 -6.25 10.88
C VAL A 83 -15.38 -4.86 10.73
N HIS A 84 -15.08 -4.45 9.50
CA HIS A 84 -14.51 -3.13 9.26
C HIS A 84 -15.50 -2.02 9.65
N TYR A 85 -16.77 -2.15 9.26
CA TYR A 85 -17.81 -1.21 9.65
C TYR A 85 -17.91 -1.08 11.16
N GLN A 86 -18.07 -2.22 11.85
CA GLN A 86 -18.25 -2.24 13.30
C GLN A 86 -17.03 -1.67 14.03
N PHE A 87 -15.83 -1.99 13.57
CA PHE A 87 -14.59 -1.45 14.15
C PHE A 87 -14.51 0.07 13.99
N GLU A 88 -14.85 0.61 12.81
CA GLU A 88 -14.87 2.05 12.58
C GLU A 88 -15.94 2.74 13.44
N MET A 89 -17.08 2.07 13.73
CA MET A 89 -18.12 2.60 14.61
C MET A 89 -17.71 2.59 16.09
N ILE A 90 -17.02 1.55 16.54
CA ILE A 90 -16.48 1.47 17.92
C ILE A 90 -15.41 2.54 18.13
N HIS A 91 -14.53 2.71 17.15
CA HIS A 91 -13.42 3.68 17.16
C HIS A 91 -12.57 3.62 18.46
N PRO A 92 -11.98 2.46 18.80
CA PRO A 92 -11.45 2.19 20.13
C PRO A 92 -10.20 2.99 20.51
N PHE A 93 -9.49 3.55 19.53
CA PHE A 93 -8.24 4.25 19.77
C PHE A 93 -8.39 5.76 19.54
N GLU A 94 -7.56 6.56 20.22
CA GLU A 94 -7.50 8.01 19.96
C GLU A 94 -7.01 8.35 18.55
N LYS A 95 -6.16 7.49 17.97
CA LYS A 95 -5.55 7.66 16.65
C LYS A 95 -5.40 6.33 15.94
N TYR A 96 -5.30 6.37 14.61
CA TYR A 96 -4.97 5.24 13.74
C TYR A 96 -6.06 4.15 13.60
N ASN A 97 -7.30 4.41 14.02
CA ASN A 97 -8.39 3.44 13.87
C ASN A 97 -8.53 2.97 12.41
N GLY A 98 -8.54 3.87 11.44
CA GLY A 98 -8.61 3.50 10.02
C GLY A 98 -7.45 2.61 9.55
N ILE A 99 -6.25 2.73 10.14
CA ILE A 99 -5.14 1.81 9.83
C ILE A 99 -5.45 0.42 10.38
N VAL A 100 -5.85 0.35 11.65
CA VAL A 100 -6.20 -0.92 12.30
C VAL A 100 -7.41 -1.55 11.62
N GLY A 101 -8.45 -0.77 11.29
CA GLY A 101 -9.62 -1.23 10.56
C GLY A 101 -9.27 -1.87 9.22
N ARG A 102 -8.35 -1.27 8.46
CA ARG A 102 -7.85 -1.87 7.21
C ARG A 102 -7.02 -3.14 7.43
N ILE A 103 -6.22 -3.18 8.49
CA ILE A 103 -5.49 -4.42 8.87
C ILE A 103 -6.48 -5.54 9.17
N LEU A 104 -7.58 -5.28 9.86
CA LEU A 104 -8.63 -6.27 10.11
C LEU A 104 -9.24 -6.80 8.81
N ILE A 105 -9.49 -5.94 7.81
CA ILE A 105 -9.91 -6.39 6.47
C ILE A 105 -8.93 -7.43 5.93
N PHE A 106 -7.62 -7.10 5.93
CA PHE A 106 -6.59 -8.02 5.43
C PHE A 106 -6.53 -9.33 6.22
N MET A 107 -6.72 -9.28 7.54
CA MET A 107 -6.74 -10.48 8.38
C MET A 107 -7.90 -11.41 8.02
N VAL A 108 -9.09 -10.85 7.79
CA VAL A 108 -10.27 -11.63 7.40
C VAL A 108 -10.10 -12.20 6.00
N LEU A 109 -9.74 -11.36 5.03
CA LEU A 109 -9.59 -11.78 3.63
C LEU A 109 -8.43 -12.75 3.40
N LYS A 110 -7.46 -12.82 4.33
CA LYS A 110 -6.38 -13.81 4.27
C LYS A 110 -6.90 -15.26 4.22
N LYS A 111 -8.09 -15.50 4.74
CA LYS A 111 -8.75 -16.83 4.71
C LYS A 111 -8.97 -17.32 3.26
N ILE A 112 -9.26 -16.41 2.32
CA ILE A 112 -9.58 -16.74 0.92
C ILE A 112 -8.44 -16.43 -0.06
N ALA A 113 -7.74 -15.32 0.13
CA ALA A 113 -6.74 -14.83 -0.82
C ALA A 113 -5.30 -15.20 -0.43
N GLY A 114 -5.07 -15.69 0.80
CA GLY A 114 -3.75 -16.09 1.25
C GLY A 114 -2.70 -14.99 1.04
N LYS A 115 -1.61 -15.36 0.34
CA LYS A 115 -0.49 -14.44 0.06
C LYS A 115 -0.81 -13.43 -1.05
N ALA A 116 -1.74 -13.71 -1.96
CA ALA A 116 -2.10 -12.80 -3.06
C ALA A 116 -2.68 -11.48 -2.57
N LEU A 117 -3.19 -11.46 -1.33
CA LEU A 117 -3.76 -10.27 -0.70
C LEU A 117 -2.74 -9.13 -0.50
N SER A 118 -1.44 -9.46 -0.42
CA SER A 118 -0.39 -8.47 -0.15
C SER A 118 -0.21 -7.40 -1.24
N GLY A 119 -0.68 -7.66 -2.45
CA GLY A 119 -0.69 -6.71 -3.56
C GLY A 119 -1.94 -5.84 -3.66
N LEU A 120 -2.91 -5.96 -2.73
CA LEU A 120 -4.18 -5.24 -2.81
C LEU A 120 -4.05 -3.76 -2.44
N CYS A 121 -4.26 -2.85 -3.41
CA CYS A 121 -4.18 -1.40 -3.25
C CYS A 121 -5.45 -0.79 -2.59
N LEU A 122 -5.96 -1.43 -1.52
CA LEU A 122 -7.21 -1.04 -0.88
C LEU A 122 -7.17 0.36 -0.26
N SER A 123 -6.06 0.69 0.42
CA SER A 123 -5.95 1.97 1.14
C SER A 123 -6.06 3.18 0.22
N GLU A 124 -5.51 3.08 -1.00
CA GLU A 124 -5.62 4.13 -2.02
C GLU A 124 -7.05 4.29 -2.49
N HIS A 125 -7.75 3.19 -2.78
CA HIS A 125 -9.14 3.24 -3.23
C HIS A 125 -10.07 3.82 -2.17
N LEU A 126 -9.90 3.47 -0.92
CA LEU A 126 -10.64 4.09 0.18
C LEU A 126 -10.31 5.59 0.34
N PHE A 127 -9.05 5.97 0.14
CA PHE A 127 -8.63 7.37 0.22
C PHE A 127 -9.23 8.21 -0.92
N PHE A 128 -9.21 7.72 -2.16
CA PHE A 128 -9.79 8.44 -3.30
C PHE A 128 -11.31 8.53 -3.25
N ASN A 129 -11.98 7.54 -2.68
CA ASN A 129 -13.43 7.50 -2.50
C ASN A 129 -13.87 7.94 -1.09
N LYS A 130 -13.05 8.70 -0.36
CA LYS A 130 -13.25 9.03 1.05
C LYS A 130 -14.59 9.68 1.37
N ASN A 131 -15.09 10.56 0.50
CA ASN A 131 -16.36 11.26 0.74
C ASN A 131 -17.53 10.25 0.69
N GLU A 132 -17.60 9.43 -0.35
CA GLU A 132 -18.60 8.36 -0.47
C GLU A 132 -18.47 7.35 0.67
N TYR A 133 -17.22 6.98 1.04
CA TYR A 133 -16.96 6.10 2.16
C TYR A 133 -17.59 6.60 3.47
N PHE A 134 -17.35 7.86 3.84
CA PHE A 134 -17.88 8.42 5.07
C PHE A 134 -19.40 8.65 4.99
N ASP A 135 -19.93 9.05 3.84
CA ASP A 135 -21.37 9.21 3.64
C ASP A 135 -22.11 7.89 3.83
N ILE A 136 -21.55 6.78 3.31
CA ILE A 136 -22.16 5.47 3.46
C ILE A 136 -22.01 4.95 4.89
N LEU A 137 -20.84 5.10 5.52
CA LEU A 137 -20.66 4.76 6.93
C LEU A 137 -21.68 5.45 7.82
N SER A 138 -21.79 6.79 7.70
CA SER A 138 -22.75 7.57 8.48
C SER A 138 -24.19 7.17 8.19
N SER A 139 -24.57 7.08 6.92
CA SER A 139 -25.94 6.71 6.56
C SER A 139 -26.33 5.30 7.05
N THR A 140 -25.38 4.37 7.08
CA THR A 140 -25.60 3.02 7.59
C THR A 140 -25.87 3.03 9.09
N GLN A 141 -25.16 3.86 9.86
CA GLN A 141 -25.37 4.00 11.31
C GLN A 141 -26.82 4.42 11.66
N TYR A 142 -27.38 5.33 10.87
CA TYR A 142 -28.75 5.83 11.15
C TYR A 142 -29.87 4.95 10.56
N SER A 143 -29.63 4.36 9.38
CA SER A 143 -30.66 3.63 8.65
C SER A 143 -30.68 2.13 8.91
N GLY A 144 -29.58 1.56 9.47
CA GLY A 144 -29.36 0.12 9.50
C GLY A 144 -29.14 -0.49 8.10
N GLY A 145 -28.80 0.35 7.11
CA GLY A 145 -28.71 -0.03 5.69
C GLY A 145 -27.48 -0.86 5.34
N TYR A 146 -27.15 -1.92 6.08
CA TYR A 146 -25.96 -2.76 5.89
C TYR A 146 -25.81 -3.31 4.47
N VAL A 147 -26.89 -3.58 3.75
CA VAL A 147 -26.81 -4.05 2.37
C VAL A 147 -26.13 -3.02 1.46
N ARG A 148 -26.41 -1.72 1.66
CA ARG A 148 -25.77 -0.65 0.90
C ARG A 148 -24.27 -0.57 1.22
N TRP A 149 -23.92 -0.70 2.49
CA TRP A 149 -22.52 -0.73 2.95
C TRP A 149 -21.76 -1.92 2.34
N ILE A 150 -22.31 -3.13 2.44
CA ILE A 150 -21.68 -4.36 1.90
C ILE A 150 -21.47 -4.23 0.38
N LYS A 151 -22.47 -3.75 -0.37
CA LYS A 151 -22.33 -3.52 -1.82
C LYS A 151 -21.22 -2.52 -2.14
N TYR A 152 -21.15 -1.43 -1.40
CA TYR A 152 -20.06 -0.44 -1.55
C TYR A 152 -18.71 -1.09 -1.28
N PHE A 153 -18.58 -1.79 -0.17
CA PHE A 153 -17.33 -2.43 0.24
C PHE A 153 -16.84 -3.43 -0.80
N ILE A 154 -17.72 -4.31 -1.29
CA ILE A 154 -17.38 -5.29 -2.33
C ILE A 154 -16.95 -4.57 -3.62
N ARG A 155 -17.62 -3.49 -4.00
CA ARG A 155 -17.24 -2.69 -5.16
C ARG A 155 -15.81 -2.14 -5.00
N ILE A 156 -15.47 -1.54 -3.87
CA ILE A 156 -14.13 -0.99 -3.61
C ILE A 156 -13.06 -2.09 -3.61
N ILE A 157 -13.34 -3.25 -3.02
CA ILE A 157 -12.40 -4.39 -3.08
C ILE A 157 -12.18 -4.83 -4.53
N ASN A 158 -13.25 -4.91 -5.33
CA ASN A 158 -13.13 -5.29 -6.74
C ASN A 158 -12.31 -4.27 -7.55
N GLU A 159 -12.57 -2.98 -7.38
CA GLU A 159 -11.81 -1.90 -8.03
C GLU A 159 -10.33 -1.94 -7.63
N ALA A 160 -10.04 -2.11 -6.32
CA ALA A 160 -8.68 -2.23 -5.81
C ALA A 160 -7.96 -3.46 -6.37
N THR A 161 -8.67 -4.59 -6.48
CA THR A 161 -8.13 -5.83 -7.06
C THR A 161 -7.79 -5.65 -8.54
N GLN A 162 -8.70 -5.05 -9.30
CA GLN A 162 -8.46 -4.79 -10.73
C GLN A 162 -7.24 -3.89 -10.93
N THR A 163 -7.14 -2.81 -10.17
CA THR A 163 -5.97 -1.92 -10.21
C THR A 163 -4.68 -2.67 -9.88
N SER A 164 -4.70 -3.51 -8.85
CA SER A 164 -3.53 -4.31 -8.45
C SER A 164 -3.09 -5.27 -9.56
N VAL A 165 -4.04 -5.93 -10.23
CA VAL A 165 -3.76 -6.83 -11.36
C VAL A 165 -3.14 -6.04 -12.54
N ASP A 166 -3.67 -4.86 -12.84
CA ASP A 166 -3.16 -4.05 -13.95
C ASP A 166 -1.76 -3.50 -13.66
N LEU A 167 -1.48 -3.14 -12.40
CA LEU A 167 -0.14 -2.76 -11.96
C LEU A 167 0.86 -3.90 -12.07
N LEU A 168 0.49 -5.11 -11.67
CA LEU A 168 1.34 -6.29 -11.81
C LEU A 168 1.65 -6.62 -13.27
N LYS A 169 0.65 -6.56 -14.16
CA LYS A 169 0.88 -6.75 -15.60
C LYS A 169 1.86 -5.72 -16.16
N LYS A 170 1.69 -4.45 -15.81
CA LYS A 170 2.59 -3.37 -16.22
C LYS A 170 4.01 -3.57 -15.70
N TYR A 171 4.14 -4.06 -14.46
CA TYR A 171 5.42 -4.41 -13.88
C TYR A 171 6.12 -5.52 -14.66
N GLU A 172 5.41 -6.60 -14.99
CA GLU A 172 5.94 -7.71 -15.79
C GLU A 172 6.37 -7.26 -17.19
N GLU A 173 5.57 -6.43 -17.85
CA GLU A 173 5.90 -5.88 -19.17
C GLU A 173 7.17 -5.02 -19.11
N THR A 174 7.30 -4.19 -18.07
CA THR A 174 8.49 -3.34 -17.89
C THR A 174 9.74 -4.18 -17.64
N ILE A 175 9.65 -5.23 -16.81
CA ILE A 175 10.77 -6.16 -16.60
C ILE A 175 11.21 -6.79 -17.92
N LYS A 176 10.27 -7.28 -18.74
CA LYS A 176 10.60 -7.88 -20.05
C LYS A 176 11.34 -6.90 -20.95
N LEU A 177 10.84 -5.66 -21.05
CA LEU A 177 11.49 -4.61 -21.85
C LEU A 177 12.89 -4.26 -21.35
N ASP A 178 13.09 -4.18 -20.04
CA ASP A 178 14.39 -3.88 -19.46
C ASP A 178 15.38 -5.04 -19.63
N GLU A 179 14.91 -6.28 -19.51
CA GLU A 179 15.73 -7.44 -19.81
C GLU A 179 16.17 -7.48 -21.28
N GLU A 180 15.28 -7.18 -22.22
CA GLU A 180 15.62 -7.07 -23.64
C GLU A 180 16.67 -5.98 -23.88
N LYS A 181 16.51 -4.79 -23.29
CA LYS A 181 17.51 -3.71 -23.35
C LYS A 181 18.87 -4.17 -22.80
N LEU A 182 18.87 -4.82 -21.63
CA LEU A 182 20.11 -5.30 -21.02
C LEU A 182 20.78 -6.40 -21.86
N ARG A 183 20.02 -7.35 -22.39
CA ARG A 183 20.55 -8.43 -23.25
C ARG A 183 21.18 -7.84 -24.53
N ALA A 184 20.56 -6.82 -25.11
CA ALA A 184 21.06 -6.19 -26.32
C ALA A 184 22.31 -5.32 -26.08
N LYS A 185 22.41 -4.65 -24.94
CA LYS A 185 23.41 -3.60 -24.66
C LYS A 185 24.51 -4.03 -23.70
N VAL A 186 24.24 -5.00 -22.80
CA VAL A 186 25.14 -5.43 -21.73
C VAL A 186 25.15 -6.97 -21.64
N PRO A 187 25.53 -7.68 -22.66
CA PRO A 187 25.17 -9.10 -22.80
C PRO A 187 25.78 -10.05 -21.79
N LYS A 188 26.83 -9.72 -21.04
CA LYS A 188 27.50 -10.73 -20.19
C LYS A 188 28.18 -10.20 -18.92
N THR A 189 27.83 -9.02 -18.45
CA THR A 189 28.45 -8.48 -17.23
C THR A 189 27.71 -9.01 -16.00
N LYS A 190 28.24 -10.10 -15.40
CA LYS A 190 27.61 -10.80 -14.26
C LYS A 190 27.16 -9.86 -13.14
N SER A 191 27.96 -8.85 -12.78
CA SER A 191 27.61 -7.92 -11.71
C SER A 191 26.40 -7.04 -12.07
N VAL A 192 26.23 -6.61 -13.33
CA VAL A 192 25.05 -5.84 -13.76
C VAL A 192 23.79 -6.66 -13.64
N TRP A 193 23.82 -7.89 -14.10
CA TRP A 193 22.68 -8.80 -14.00
C TRP A 193 22.35 -9.15 -12.55
N SER A 194 23.33 -9.47 -11.72
CA SER A 194 23.08 -9.74 -10.29
C SER A 194 22.46 -8.54 -9.58
N VAL A 195 22.91 -7.33 -9.88
CA VAL A 195 22.32 -6.11 -9.33
C VAL A 195 20.90 -5.87 -9.87
N TYR A 196 20.68 -6.12 -11.15
CA TYR A 196 19.34 -5.96 -11.74
C TYR A 196 18.35 -6.97 -11.13
N GLU A 197 18.73 -8.23 -10.98
CA GLU A 197 17.89 -9.25 -10.31
C GLU A 197 17.58 -8.87 -8.86
N TYR A 198 18.56 -8.32 -8.15
CA TYR A 198 18.34 -7.80 -6.80
C TYR A 198 17.35 -6.63 -6.77
N LEU A 199 17.41 -5.72 -7.74
CA LEU A 199 16.51 -4.56 -7.83
C LEU A 199 15.07 -4.94 -8.14
N LYS A 200 14.81 -6.06 -8.81
CA LYS A 200 13.45 -6.59 -8.99
C LYS A 200 12.79 -6.99 -7.66
N VAL A 201 13.59 -7.31 -6.65
CA VAL A 201 13.13 -7.74 -5.32
C VAL A 201 13.26 -6.60 -4.29
N SER A 202 14.30 -5.78 -4.42
CA SER A 202 14.61 -4.66 -3.53
C SER A 202 14.81 -3.39 -4.35
N PRO A 203 13.71 -2.81 -4.84
CA PRO A 203 13.76 -1.77 -5.87
C PRO A 203 14.29 -0.42 -5.38
N VAL A 204 14.31 -0.20 -4.06
CA VAL A 204 14.92 0.99 -3.44
C VAL A 204 16.09 0.55 -2.60
N THR A 205 17.31 0.99 -2.95
CA THR A 205 18.52 0.54 -2.28
C THR A 205 19.66 1.56 -2.39
N SER A 206 20.80 1.24 -1.80
CA SER A 206 22.05 1.99 -1.94
C SER A 206 23.20 1.07 -2.37
N ILE A 207 24.28 1.64 -2.91
CA ILE A 207 25.43 0.84 -3.34
C ILE A 207 26.00 -0.01 -2.19
N PRO A 208 26.18 0.52 -0.94
CA PRO A 208 26.68 -0.30 0.17
C PRO A 208 25.78 -1.47 0.50
N ILE A 209 24.46 -1.25 0.63
CA ILE A 209 23.48 -2.30 0.95
C ILE A 209 23.47 -3.38 -0.12
N THR A 210 23.48 -2.98 -1.39
CA THR A 210 23.51 -3.94 -2.52
C THR A 210 24.83 -4.73 -2.55
N ALA A 211 25.95 -4.08 -2.25
CA ALA A 211 27.26 -4.73 -2.22
C ALA A 211 27.34 -5.79 -1.12
N GLU A 212 26.86 -5.47 0.06
CA GLU A 212 26.77 -6.41 1.19
C GLU A 212 25.85 -7.59 0.87
N HIS A 213 24.64 -7.31 0.41
CA HIS A 213 23.65 -8.37 0.10
C HIS A 213 24.12 -9.34 -0.98
N LEU A 214 24.76 -8.82 -2.05
CA LEU A 214 25.23 -9.62 -3.16
C LEU A 214 26.66 -10.18 -2.96
N ASN A 215 27.31 -9.86 -1.85
CA ASN A 215 28.71 -10.19 -1.60
C ASN A 215 29.63 -9.74 -2.75
N LEU A 216 29.41 -8.53 -3.25
CA LEU A 216 30.19 -7.89 -4.31
C LEU A 216 30.99 -6.71 -3.77
N SER A 217 32.11 -6.36 -4.45
CA SER A 217 32.84 -5.15 -4.09
C SER A 217 32.03 -3.90 -4.40
N TYR A 218 32.19 -2.84 -3.57
CA TYR A 218 31.57 -1.53 -3.79
C TYR A 218 31.80 -1.03 -5.23
N ASN A 219 33.03 -1.17 -5.75
CA ASN A 219 33.38 -0.72 -7.09
C ASN A 219 32.61 -1.50 -8.18
N SER A 220 32.39 -2.79 -8.00
CA SER A 220 31.64 -3.61 -8.94
C SER A 220 30.17 -3.19 -8.99
N VAL A 221 29.56 -2.97 -7.82
CA VAL A 221 28.17 -2.50 -7.71
C VAL A 221 28.04 -1.07 -8.24
N SER A 222 28.98 -0.17 -7.92
CA SER A 222 28.98 1.21 -8.42
C SER A 222 29.00 1.27 -9.95
N LYS A 223 29.84 0.43 -10.60
CA LYS A 223 29.87 0.31 -12.07
C LYS A 223 28.57 -0.26 -12.63
N ALA A 224 27.97 -1.23 -11.95
CA ALA A 224 26.68 -1.79 -12.34
C ALA A 224 25.57 -0.73 -12.26
N PHE A 225 25.53 0.03 -11.17
CA PHE A 225 24.58 1.15 -11.03
C PHE A 225 24.76 2.22 -12.10
N ALA A 226 26.01 2.60 -12.41
CA ALA A 226 26.28 3.54 -13.49
C ALA A 226 25.78 3.03 -14.86
N THR A 227 25.91 1.72 -15.09
CA THR A 227 25.41 1.08 -16.31
C THR A 227 23.89 1.08 -16.35
N LEU A 228 23.22 0.65 -15.27
CA LEU A 228 21.76 0.62 -15.19
C LEU A 228 21.14 2.02 -15.31
N LYS A 229 21.79 3.03 -14.69
CA LYS A 229 21.39 4.44 -14.85
C LYS A 229 21.49 4.91 -16.30
N LYS A 230 22.58 4.55 -17.00
CA LYS A 230 22.77 4.90 -18.42
C LYS A 230 21.62 4.42 -19.30
N TYR A 231 21.00 3.31 -18.96
CA TYR A 231 19.86 2.74 -19.68
C TYR A 231 18.49 3.09 -19.10
N ASN A 232 18.44 4.05 -18.16
CA ASN A 232 17.24 4.52 -17.48
C ASN A 232 16.47 3.41 -16.74
N ILE A 233 17.19 2.39 -16.24
CA ILE A 233 16.61 1.31 -15.45
C ILE A 233 16.54 1.71 -13.99
N ILE A 234 17.45 2.55 -13.52
CA ILE A 234 17.44 3.12 -12.19
C ILE A 234 17.60 4.63 -12.22
N MET A 235 17.05 5.27 -11.23
CA MET A 235 17.24 6.71 -10.98
C MET A 235 17.71 6.96 -9.56
N GLN A 236 18.34 8.09 -9.32
CA GLN A 236 18.69 8.53 -7.98
C GLN A 236 17.48 9.23 -7.37
N ARG A 237 17.00 8.73 -6.22
CA ARG A 237 15.82 9.25 -5.53
C ARG A 237 16.10 10.53 -4.74
N ASN A 238 17.27 10.63 -4.14
CA ASN A 238 17.67 11.79 -3.35
C ASN A 238 18.70 12.65 -4.08
N ASN A 239 18.71 13.97 -3.83
CA ASN A 239 19.66 14.90 -4.41
C ASN A 239 21.03 14.89 -3.69
N SER A 240 21.32 13.88 -2.86
CA SER A 240 22.54 13.80 -2.08
C SER A 240 23.73 13.34 -2.92
N THR A 241 24.92 13.92 -2.67
CA THR A 241 26.19 13.45 -3.24
C THR A 241 26.77 12.28 -2.44
N ARG A 242 26.42 12.16 -1.14
CA ARG A 242 26.78 11.07 -0.25
C ARG A 242 25.51 10.32 0.14
N ASN A 243 25.62 9.03 0.49
CA ASN A 243 24.48 8.18 0.85
C ASN A 243 23.36 8.22 -0.20
N ARG A 244 23.73 8.05 -1.47
CA ARG A 244 22.79 8.04 -2.59
C ARG A 244 21.85 6.87 -2.47
N ILE A 245 20.54 7.16 -2.54
CA ILE A 245 19.48 6.19 -2.64
C ILE A 245 19.09 6.07 -4.10
N TRP A 246 19.00 4.83 -4.56
CA TRP A 246 18.66 4.50 -5.94
C TRP A 246 17.35 3.75 -5.97
N GLU A 247 16.57 4.01 -6.98
CA GLU A 247 15.26 3.42 -7.20
C GLU A 247 15.18 2.81 -8.60
N TYR A 248 14.58 1.62 -8.69
CA TYR A 248 14.24 1.02 -9.97
C TYR A 248 13.09 1.78 -10.60
N THR A 249 13.29 2.34 -11.80
CA THR A 249 12.34 3.25 -12.46
C THR A 249 10.99 2.62 -12.77
N CYS A 250 10.90 1.29 -12.80
CA CYS A 250 9.64 0.57 -12.93
C CYS A 250 8.64 0.94 -11.83
N LEU A 251 9.12 1.31 -10.64
CA LEU A 251 8.26 1.68 -9.53
C LEU A 251 7.58 3.04 -9.69
N ASP A 252 8.21 4.00 -10.37
CA ASP A 252 7.58 5.30 -10.61
C ASP A 252 6.24 5.16 -11.33
N PHE A 253 6.11 4.19 -12.24
CA PHE A 253 4.85 3.91 -12.92
C PHE A 253 3.81 3.21 -12.03
N ILE A 254 4.27 2.47 -11.04
CA ILE A 254 3.39 1.72 -10.13
C ILE A 254 2.79 2.66 -9.10
N PHE A 255 3.56 3.67 -8.65
CA PHE A 255 3.15 4.61 -7.61
C PHE A 255 2.59 5.94 -8.17
N THR A 256 2.82 6.27 -9.42
CA THR A 256 2.12 7.33 -10.15
C THR A 256 0.88 6.75 -10.81
N LEU A 257 -0.13 6.42 -10.01
CA LEU A 257 -1.43 6.02 -10.55
C LEU A 257 -2.01 7.17 -11.40
N PRO A 258 -2.52 6.89 -12.62
CA PRO A 258 -3.14 7.90 -13.48
C PRO A 258 -4.31 8.64 -12.83
N SER A 259 -4.89 8.06 -11.77
CA SER A 259 -5.99 8.62 -10.99
C SER A 259 -5.64 9.88 -10.19
N ILE A 260 -4.36 10.17 -9.96
CA ILE A 260 -3.95 11.38 -9.23
C ILE A 260 -4.07 12.64 -10.12
N ASN A 261 -3.95 12.51 -11.44
CA ASN A 261 -3.94 13.65 -12.35
C ASN A 261 -5.27 13.92 -13.07
N GLN A 262 -6.33 13.14 -12.84
CA GLN A 262 -7.63 13.33 -13.49
C GLN A 262 -8.75 13.86 -12.59
N VAL A 263 -8.50 14.12 -11.31
CA VAL A 263 -9.40 14.91 -10.48
C VAL A 263 -8.96 16.37 -10.55
N THR A 264 -8.91 16.92 -11.75
CA THR A 264 -9.05 18.35 -11.94
C THR A 264 -10.49 18.69 -11.61
N CYS A 265 -10.63 19.57 -10.65
CA CYS A 265 -11.86 20.26 -10.31
C CYS A 265 -12.68 20.60 -11.58
N ASN A 266 -13.87 20.04 -11.67
CA ASN A 266 -15.01 20.69 -12.31
C ASN A 266 -16.09 20.89 -11.26
#